data_2f94ee83f93fe0688f81842781fc0656
#
_entry.id   2f94ee83f93fe0688f81842781fc0656
#
_cell.length_a   1.000
_cell.length_b   1.000
_cell.length_c   1.000
_cell.angle_alpha   90.00
_cell.angle_beta   90.00
_cell.angle_gamma   90.00
#
_symmetry.space_group_name_H-M   'P 1'
#
loop_
_entity.id
_entity.type
_entity.pdbx_description
1 polymer ?
#
loop_
_entity_poly.entity_id
_entity_poly.type
_entity_poly.pdbx_seq_one_letter_code
_entity_poly.pdbx_strand_id
1 'polypeptide(L)'
;MTTFYLPKVVYENKIPLDMKKKMMKYMVPKPVDQKSMLLNQPTVVRWLRGDLSFLMKFPLKNKTVDAKKLKVLEDEWGSTMLKLKKPGNAKQWTGQLGEEVCEEVFKLMGKSIKKPVKKNNYQPDFETDEYILEVKTETYYTEGTAGEKILGVPFKYAEVPELYQKPLKIVCIGGAEKSCREQYGILPGEKCTPIKATFLNFFKENQIEYLAFTDFLQGLHFPEIQDSLNLLTDDTKLPPSYTL
;
A
#
# COMPACT_ATOMS: atom_id res chain seq x y z
N MET A 1 26.13 -2.05 15.00
CA MET A 1 24.77 -1.57 14.69
C MET A 1 24.82 -0.96 13.30
N THR A 2 24.41 -1.72 12.29
CA THR A 2 24.38 -1.23 10.89
C THR A 2 22.97 -0.74 10.64
N THR A 3 22.82 0.56 10.67
CA THR A 3 21.55 1.22 10.35
C THR A 3 21.32 1.08 8.85
N PHE A 4 20.36 0.26 8.44
CA PHE A 4 19.96 0.18 7.04
C PHE A 4 19.22 1.47 6.68
N TYR A 5 19.91 2.38 6.03
CA TYR A 5 19.28 3.52 5.37
C TYR A 5 18.59 3.02 4.11
N LEU A 6 17.26 3.08 4.07
CA LEU A 6 16.57 3.21 2.79
C LEU A 6 17.12 4.47 2.11
N PRO A 7 17.44 4.44 0.82
CA PRO A 7 17.86 5.65 0.14
C PRO A 7 16.71 6.65 0.28
N LYS A 8 16.92 7.70 1.08
CA LYS A 8 16.15 8.93 0.92
C LYS A 8 16.35 9.29 -0.55
N VAL A 9 15.28 9.23 -1.33
CA VAL A 9 15.28 9.90 -2.63
C VAL A 9 15.27 11.37 -2.30
N VAL A 10 16.46 11.89 -2.01
CA VAL A 10 16.69 13.33 -1.90
C VAL A 10 16.67 13.82 -3.33
N TYR A 11 15.52 14.29 -3.77
CA TYR A 11 15.47 15.15 -4.93
C TYR A 11 16.14 16.47 -4.52
N GLU A 12 17.48 16.51 -4.59
CA GLU A 12 18.19 17.77 -4.52
C GLU A 12 17.73 18.68 -5.66
N ASN A 13 17.09 19.75 -5.27
CA ASN A 13 16.56 20.83 -6.08
C ASN A 13 17.65 21.51 -6.92
N LYS A 14 17.90 21.01 -8.12
CA LYS A 14 18.66 21.75 -9.15
C LYS A 14 17.93 21.81 -10.51
N ILE A 15 16.60 21.76 -10.51
CA ILE A 15 15.83 22.01 -11.71
C ILE A 15 15.65 23.54 -11.81
N PRO A 16 16.11 24.20 -12.89
CA PRO A 16 15.90 25.62 -13.11
C PRO A 16 14.41 25.99 -13.02
N LEU A 17 14.11 27.18 -12.50
CA LEU A 17 12.75 27.63 -12.21
C LEU A 17 11.85 27.69 -13.47
N ASP A 18 12.44 27.95 -14.62
CA ASP A 18 11.77 27.94 -15.94
C ASP A 18 11.41 26.53 -16.40
N MET A 19 12.25 25.55 -16.09
CA MET A 19 11.98 24.14 -16.33
C MET A 19 10.88 23.61 -15.40
N LYS A 20 10.87 24.02 -14.12
CA LYS A 20 9.77 23.73 -13.19
C LYS A 20 8.43 24.28 -13.73
N LYS A 21 8.41 25.51 -14.23
CA LYS A 21 7.21 26.12 -14.82
C LYS A 21 6.76 25.41 -16.11
N LYS A 22 7.68 24.96 -16.95
CA LYS A 22 7.35 24.16 -18.15
C LYS A 22 6.84 22.78 -17.78
N MET A 23 7.47 22.06 -16.84
CA MET A 23 6.98 20.78 -16.36
C MET A 23 5.60 20.89 -15.70
N MET A 24 5.35 21.92 -14.88
CA MET A 24 4.02 22.18 -14.31
C MET A 24 2.95 22.40 -15.38
N LYS A 25 3.29 23.00 -16.53
CA LYS A 25 2.33 23.25 -17.62
C LYS A 25 1.95 22.00 -18.40
N TYR A 26 2.80 20.94 -18.36
CA TYR A 26 2.53 19.63 -18.99
C TYR A 26 2.02 18.57 -18.00
N MET A 27 2.10 18.84 -16.69
CA MET A 27 1.65 17.98 -15.62
C MET A 27 0.33 18.47 -14.99
N VAL A 28 -0.54 19.13 -15.76
CA VAL A 28 -1.93 19.28 -15.31
C VAL A 28 -2.58 17.90 -15.53
N PRO A 29 -2.77 17.08 -14.49
CA PRO A 29 -3.53 15.86 -14.64
C PRO A 29 -4.90 16.28 -15.16
N LYS A 30 -5.46 15.54 -16.11
CA LYS A 30 -6.89 15.67 -16.41
C LYS A 30 -7.62 15.64 -15.07
N PRO A 31 -8.58 16.55 -14.82
CA PRO A 31 -9.31 16.56 -13.55
C PRO A 31 -9.87 15.15 -13.31
N VAL A 32 -9.22 14.41 -12.42
CA VAL A 32 -9.75 13.18 -11.88
C VAL A 32 -11.00 13.62 -11.13
N ASP A 33 -12.11 12.95 -11.34
CA ASP A 33 -13.33 13.22 -10.57
C ASP A 33 -13.01 13.04 -9.08
N GLN A 34 -12.71 14.12 -8.40
CA GLN A 34 -12.24 14.13 -7.02
C GLN A 34 -13.21 13.45 -6.05
N LYS A 35 -14.51 13.44 -6.40
CA LYS A 35 -15.55 12.82 -5.56
C LYS A 35 -15.46 11.30 -5.52
N SER A 36 -14.87 10.70 -6.55
CA SER A 36 -14.75 9.23 -6.66
C SER A 36 -13.40 8.70 -6.19
N MET A 37 -12.47 9.55 -5.75
CA MET A 37 -11.17 9.10 -5.26
C MET A 37 -11.28 8.45 -3.88
N LEU A 38 -10.72 7.25 -3.76
CA LEU A 38 -10.68 6.50 -2.50
C LEU A 38 -9.84 7.21 -1.43
N LEU A 39 -8.74 7.84 -1.82
CA LEU A 39 -7.88 8.60 -0.91
C LEU A 39 -8.55 9.88 -0.37
N ASN A 40 -9.61 10.36 -0.99
CA ASN A 40 -10.44 11.44 -0.44
C ASN A 40 -11.47 10.95 0.59
N GLN A 41 -11.54 9.64 0.84
CA GLN A 41 -12.40 9.06 1.86
C GLN A 41 -11.62 8.96 3.18
N PRO A 42 -11.97 9.72 4.24
CA PRO A 42 -11.23 9.70 5.51
C PRO A 42 -11.13 8.30 6.13
N THR A 43 -12.15 7.46 5.93
CA THR A 43 -12.14 6.08 6.43
C THR A 43 -11.15 5.19 5.69
N VAL A 44 -10.88 5.43 4.41
CA VAL A 44 -9.85 4.71 3.65
C VAL A 44 -8.47 5.05 4.19
N VAL A 45 -8.20 6.34 4.43
CA VAL A 45 -6.93 6.80 5.00
C VAL A 45 -6.71 6.22 6.40
N ARG A 46 -7.74 6.21 7.25
CA ARG A 46 -7.70 5.60 8.58
C ARG A 46 -7.43 4.10 8.49
N TRP A 47 -8.10 3.40 7.59
CA TRP A 47 -7.89 1.98 7.35
C TRP A 47 -6.45 1.69 6.92
N LEU A 48 -5.87 2.47 6.01
CA LEU A 48 -4.47 2.33 5.59
C LEU A 48 -3.48 2.42 6.76
N ARG A 49 -3.82 3.20 7.79
CA ARG A 49 -3.02 3.37 9.02
C ARG A 49 -3.34 2.35 10.13
N GLY A 50 -4.28 1.45 9.90
CA GLY A 50 -4.74 0.50 10.92
C GLY A 50 -5.67 1.11 11.97
N ASP A 51 -6.15 2.34 11.78
CA ASP A 51 -7.19 2.91 12.63
C ASP A 51 -8.57 2.43 12.18
N LEU A 52 -9.08 1.43 12.87
CA LEU A 52 -10.37 0.79 12.60
C LEU A 52 -11.49 1.30 13.50
N SER A 53 -11.24 2.34 14.30
CA SER A 53 -12.23 2.85 15.26
C SER A 53 -13.50 3.37 14.58
N PHE A 54 -13.45 3.74 13.30
CA PHE A 54 -14.63 4.13 12.52
C PHE A 54 -15.59 2.97 12.21
N LEU A 55 -15.15 1.72 12.30
CA LEU A 55 -16.01 0.54 12.17
C LEU A 55 -16.93 0.36 13.35
N MET A 56 -16.58 0.93 14.49
CA MET A 56 -17.32 0.80 15.74
C MET A 56 -18.26 1.99 15.91
N LYS A 57 -19.57 1.75 15.81
CA LYS A 57 -20.59 2.81 16.00
C LYS A 57 -20.75 3.29 17.45
N PHE A 58 -20.19 2.54 18.44
CA PHE A 58 -20.34 2.85 19.86
C PHE A 58 -19.05 2.56 20.62
N PRO A 59 -18.71 3.35 21.67
CA PRO A 59 -17.62 3.00 22.56
C PRO A 59 -17.91 1.65 23.20
N LEU A 60 -17.01 0.69 23.02
CA LEU A 60 -17.12 -0.61 23.64
C LEU A 60 -17.04 -0.45 25.16
N LYS A 61 -18.12 -0.77 25.88
CA LYS A 61 -18.14 -0.76 27.35
C LYS A 61 -17.22 -1.84 27.93
N ASN A 62 -16.92 -2.90 27.20
CA ASN A 62 -16.02 -3.98 27.59
C ASN A 62 -14.88 -4.12 26.56
N LYS A 63 -13.64 -4.23 27.04
CA LYS A 63 -12.40 -4.21 26.27
C LYS A 63 -12.16 -5.40 25.33
N THR A 64 -13.00 -6.42 25.32
CA THR A 64 -12.89 -7.56 24.42
C THR A 64 -13.70 -7.31 23.16
N VAL A 65 -13.00 -6.95 22.10
CA VAL A 65 -13.60 -6.82 20.77
C VAL A 65 -13.67 -8.21 20.14
N ASP A 66 -14.87 -8.60 19.71
CA ASP A 66 -15.05 -9.83 18.94
C ASP A 66 -14.44 -9.63 17.53
N ALA A 67 -13.27 -10.22 17.29
CA ALA A 67 -12.56 -10.13 16.01
C ALA A 67 -13.44 -10.56 14.82
N LYS A 68 -14.33 -11.55 15.00
CA LYS A 68 -15.24 -12.01 13.95
C LYS A 68 -16.26 -10.93 13.57
N LYS A 69 -16.78 -10.18 14.56
CA LYS A 69 -17.68 -9.06 14.29
C LYS A 69 -16.96 -7.93 13.58
N LEU A 70 -15.75 -7.60 14.01
CA LEU A 70 -14.95 -6.57 13.37
C LEU A 70 -14.60 -6.94 11.93
N LYS A 71 -14.29 -8.21 11.66
CA LYS A 71 -14.07 -8.67 10.31
C LYS A 71 -15.30 -8.46 9.42
N VAL A 72 -16.50 -8.79 9.92
CA VAL A 72 -17.74 -8.56 9.17
C VAL A 72 -17.93 -7.07 8.86
N LEU A 73 -17.70 -6.19 9.85
CA LEU A 73 -17.80 -4.74 9.66
C LEU A 73 -16.77 -4.21 8.66
N GLU A 74 -15.54 -4.73 8.71
CA GLU A 74 -14.49 -4.39 7.75
C GLU A 74 -14.86 -4.86 6.34
N ASP A 75 -15.40 -6.07 6.19
CA ASP A 75 -15.87 -6.62 4.91
C ASP A 75 -17.02 -5.77 4.31
N GLU A 76 -17.98 -5.36 5.11
CA GLU A 76 -19.09 -4.49 4.69
C GLU A 76 -18.59 -3.10 4.27
N TRP A 77 -17.72 -2.50 5.09
CA TRP A 77 -17.14 -1.20 4.81
C TRP A 77 -16.30 -1.23 3.52
N GLY A 78 -15.38 -2.19 3.40
CA GLY A 78 -14.49 -2.28 2.26
C GLY A 78 -15.24 -2.54 0.95
N SER A 79 -16.25 -3.40 1.00
CA SER A 79 -17.15 -3.63 -0.14
C SER A 79 -17.88 -2.34 -0.56
N THR A 80 -18.28 -1.51 0.41
CA THR A 80 -18.92 -0.22 0.14
C THR A 80 -17.93 0.76 -0.49
N MET A 81 -16.71 0.84 0.02
CA MET A 81 -15.67 1.70 -0.56
C MET A 81 -15.32 1.29 -2.00
N LEU A 82 -15.16 -0.01 -2.25
CA LEU A 82 -14.89 -0.49 -3.61
C LEU A 82 -16.00 -0.19 -4.59
N LYS A 83 -17.28 -0.25 -4.17
CA LYS A 83 -18.42 0.08 -5.03
C LYS A 83 -18.43 1.52 -5.53
N LEU A 84 -17.76 2.46 -4.84
CA LEU A 84 -17.58 3.83 -5.34
C LEU A 84 -16.82 3.86 -6.67
N LYS A 85 -15.92 2.89 -6.88
CA LYS A 85 -15.12 2.77 -8.11
C LYS A 85 -15.64 1.72 -9.07
N LYS A 86 -16.10 0.59 -8.54
CA LYS A 86 -16.53 -0.59 -9.32
C LYS A 86 -17.92 -1.05 -8.89
N PRO A 87 -18.99 -0.40 -9.33
CA PRO A 87 -20.36 -0.84 -9.05
C PRO A 87 -20.55 -2.29 -9.53
N GLY A 88 -21.02 -3.17 -8.65
CA GLY A 88 -21.37 -4.56 -8.99
C GLY A 88 -20.30 -5.63 -8.67
N ASN A 89 -19.07 -5.29 -8.33
CA ASN A 89 -18.03 -6.26 -7.99
C ASN A 89 -17.55 -6.11 -6.54
N ALA A 90 -18.10 -6.91 -5.63
CA ALA A 90 -17.79 -6.80 -4.19
C ALA A 90 -17.28 -8.10 -3.54
N LYS A 91 -17.18 -9.22 -4.29
CA LYS A 91 -16.87 -10.53 -3.69
C LYS A 91 -15.44 -10.70 -3.20
N GLN A 92 -14.48 -9.98 -3.78
CA GLN A 92 -13.06 -10.00 -3.39
C GLN A 92 -12.54 -8.58 -3.21
N TRP A 93 -13.27 -7.79 -2.43
CA TRP A 93 -13.03 -6.36 -2.28
C TRP A 93 -11.60 -6.04 -1.81
N THR A 94 -11.03 -6.84 -0.92
CA THR A 94 -9.77 -6.53 -0.25
C THR A 94 -8.63 -6.32 -1.26
N GLY A 95 -8.35 -7.31 -2.11
CA GLY A 95 -7.33 -7.17 -3.14
C GLY A 95 -7.62 -6.02 -4.09
N GLN A 96 -8.85 -5.94 -4.58
CA GLN A 96 -9.25 -4.90 -5.54
C GLN A 96 -9.19 -3.49 -4.93
N LEU A 97 -9.57 -3.29 -3.65
CA LEU A 97 -9.45 -2.00 -2.99
C LEU A 97 -7.98 -1.57 -2.89
N GLY A 98 -7.09 -2.49 -2.53
CA GLY A 98 -5.66 -2.21 -2.48
C GLY A 98 -5.08 -1.85 -3.86
N GLU A 99 -5.47 -2.59 -4.91
CA GLU A 99 -5.08 -2.26 -6.28
C GLU A 99 -5.56 -0.86 -6.68
N GLU A 100 -6.84 -0.51 -6.43
CA GLU A 100 -7.38 0.81 -6.77
C GLU A 100 -6.69 1.94 -6.03
N VAL A 101 -6.42 1.77 -4.72
CA VAL A 101 -5.69 2.76 -3.92
C VAL A 101 -4.27 2.92 -4.43
N CYS A 102 -3.59 1.82 -4.75
CA CYS A 102 -2.24 1.85 -5.33
C CYS A 102 -2.23 2.60 -6.66
N GLU A 103 -3.18 2.28 -7.55
CA GLU A 103 -3.32 2.95 -8.84
C GLU A 103 -3.58 4.46 -8.71
N GLU A 104 -4.43 4.86 -7.75
CA GLU A 104 -4.69 6.28 -7.46
C GLU A 104 -3.43 7.03 -7.06
N VAL A 105 -2.61 6.46 -6.16
CA VAL A 105 -1.35 7.08 -5.73
C VAL A 105 -0.43 7.31 -6.92
N PHE A 106 -0.21 6.29 -7.77
CA PHE A 106 0.66 6.43 -8.93
C PHE A 106 0.14 7.48 -9.91
N LYS A 107 -1.18 7.55 -10.14
CA LYS A 107 -1.80 8.58 -10.98
C LYS A 107 -1.62 9.98 -10.39
N LEU A 108 -1.77 10.15 -9.07
CA LEU A 108 -1.52 11.42 -8.39
C LEU A 108 -0.06 11.86 -8.50
N MET A 109 0.86 10.91 -8.48
CA MET A 109 2.29 11.18 -8.73
C MET A 109 2.61 11.51 -10.20
N GLY A 110 1.62 11.51 -11.08
CA GLY A 110 1.83 11.68 -12.52
C GLY A 110 2.59 10.52 -13.17
N LYS A 111 2.65 9.35 -12.52
CA LYS A 111 3.33 8.16 -13.02
C LYS A 111 2.40 7.35 -13.92
N SER A 112 2.98 6.81 -14.99
CA SER A 112 2.29 5.81 -15.82
C SER A 112 2.09 4.53 -15.01
N ILE A 113 0.87 4.02 -14.99
CA ILE A 113 0.52 2.73 -14.39
C ILE A 113 -0.53 2.02 -15.25
N LYS A 114 -0.29 0.76 -15.58
CA LYS A 114 -1.16 -0.04 -16.43
C LYS A 114 -1.13 -1.52 -16.03
N LYS A 115 -2.10 -2.28 -16.48
CA LYS A 115 -2.02 -3.75 -16.38
C LYS A 115 -0.94 -4.26 -17.34
N PRO A 116 0.01 -5.10 -16.86
CA PRO A 116 1.07 -5.65 -17.71
C PRO A 116 0.52 -6.67 -18.72
N VAL A 117 1.20 -6.81 -19.83
CA VAL A 117 0.96 -7.94 -20.75
C VAL A 117 1.41 -9.23 -20.07
N LYS A 118 0.58 -10.28 -20.11
CA LYS A 118 0.91 -11.58 -19.55
C LYS A 118 2.13 -12.18 -20.26
N LYS A 119 3.14 -12.61 -19.49
CA LYS A 119 4.35 -13.29 -19.97
C LYS A 119 4.55 -14.61 -19.23
N ASN A 120 4.77 -15.70 -19.93
CA ASN A 120 5.04 -17.04 -19.36
C ASN A 120 4.08 -17.42 -18.19
N ASN A 121 2.79 -17.16 -18.36
CA ASN A 121 1.75 -17.35 -17.33
C ASN A 121 1.83 -16.41 -16.12
N TYR A 122 2.80 -15.51 -16.03
CA TYR A 122 2.85 -14.46 -15.02
C TYR A 122 2.03 -13.25 -15.47
N GLN A 123 1.20 -12.75 -14.57
CA GLN A 123 0.41 -11.53 -14.75
C GLN A 123 0.38 -10.79 -13.41
N PRO A 124 1.42 -10.00 -13.11
CA PRO A 124 1.44 -9.11 -11.96
C PRO A 124 0.31 -8.08 -12.02
N ASP A 125 0.06 -7.37 -10.91
CA ASP A 125 -1.05 -6.44 -10.83
C ASP A 125 -0.85 -5.21 -11.70
N PHE A 126 0.37 -4.61 -11.70
CA PHE A 126 0.65 -3.42 -12.49
C PHE A 126 2.07 -3.40 -13.05
N GLU A 127 2.20 -2.60 -14.11
CA GLU A 127 3.47 -2.18 -14.70
C GLU A 127 3.52 -0.65 -14.73
N THR A 128 4.64 -0.10 -14.26
CA THR A 128 5.00 1.31 -14.38
C THR A 128 6.19 1.46 -15.34
N ASP A 129 6.66 2.69 -15.55
CA ASP A 129 7.87 2.89 -16.35
C ASP A 129 9.11 2.27 -15.70
N GLU A 130 9.16 2.21 -14.35
CA GLU A 130 10.31 1.80 -13.57
C GLU A 130 10.19 0.40 -12.95
N TYR A 131 8.96 -0.06 -12.64
CA TYR A 131 8.72 -1.25 -11.80
C TYR A 131 7.59 -2.11 -12.32
N ILE A 132 7.63 -3.38 -11.95
CA ILE A 132 6.47 -4.27 -11.88
C ILE A 132 5.97 -4.26 -10.44
N LEU A 133 4.64 -4.18 -10.25
CA LEU A 133 4.02 -4.15 -8.95
C LEU A 133 3.13 -5.37 -8.74
N GLU A 134 3.26 -6.00 -7.59
CA GLU A 134 2.33 -7.00 -7.07
C GLU A 134 1.75 -6.45 -5.77
N VAL A 135 0.45 -6.18 -5.74
CA VAL A 135 -0.23 -5.58 -4.59
C VAL A 135 -0.76 -6.69 -3.67
N LYS A 136 -0.46 -6.58 -2.40
CA LYS A 136 -0.96 -7.49 -1.36
C LYS A 136 -1.72 -6.70 -0.31
N THR A 137 -2.99 -7.05 -0.16
CA THR A 137 -3.90 -6.42 0.78
C THR A 137 -4.56 -7.50 1.62
N GLU A 138 -4.73 -7.22 2.87
CA GLU A 138 -5.35 -8.11 3.84
C GLU A 138 -6.26 -7.30 4.77
N THR A 139 -7.33 -7.92 5.27
CA THR A 139 -8.11 -7.33 6.37
C THR A 139 -7.31 -7.43 7.67
N TYR A 140 -7.54 -6.52 8.61
CA TYR A 140 -6.84 -6.53 9.90
C TYR A 140 -7.23 -7.70 10.81
N TYR A 141 -8.36 -8.33 10.52
CA TYR A 141 -8.93 -9.46 11.29
C TYR A 141 -8.93 -10.77 10.50
N THR A 142 -8.04 -10.90 9.51
CA THR A 142 -7.89 -12.13 8.75
C THR A 142 -7.27 -13.21 9.64
N GLU A 143 -7.89 -14.41 9.63
CA GLU A 143 -7.33 -15.63 10.21
C GLU A 143 -6.84 -16.57 9.09
N GLY A 144 -5.79 -17.34 9.35
CA GLY A 144 -5.32 -18.38 8.46
C GLY A 144 -4.16 -17.99 7.55
N THR A 145 -4.10 -18.58 6.35
CA THR A 145 -2.92 -18.60 5.46
C THR A 145 -2.71 -17.34 4.60
N ALA A 146 -3.40 -16.23 4.89
CA ALA A 146 -3.27 -15.01 4.08
C ALA A 146 -1.83 -14.50 4.05
N GLY A 147 -1.12 -14.52 5.19
CA GLY A 147 0.26 -14.12 5.27
C GLY A 147 1.23 -15.03 4.51
N GLU A 148 0.97 -16.34 4.47
CA GLU A 148 1.78 -17.27 3.69
C GLU A 148 1.75 -16.93 2.20
N LYS A 149 0.62 -16.45 1.70
CA LYS A 149 0.50 -15.99 0.31
C LYS A 149 1.38 -14.77 0.03
N ILE A 150 1.58 -13.89 1.02
CA ILE A 150 2.48 -12.75 0.90
C ILE A 150 3.93 -13.22 0.89
N LEU A 151 4.29 -14.10 1.83
CA LEU A 151 5.65 -14.65 1.94
C LEU A 151 6.07 -15.44 0.69
N GLY A 152 5.14 -16.13 0.04
CA GLY A 152 5.38 -16.92 -1.17
C GLY A 152 5.56 -16.10 -2.46
N VAL A 153 5.31 -14.79 -2.46
CA VAL A 153 5.36 -13.96 -3.68
C VAL A 153 6.74 -13.98 -4.35
N PRO A 154 7.89 -13.83 -3.62
CA PRO A 154 9.20 -13.83 -4.26
C PRO A 154 9.48 -15.12 -5.04
N PHE A 155 9.10 -16.28 -4.49
CA PHE A 155 9.26 -17.56 -5.18
C PHE A 155 8.30 -17.69 -6.36
N LYS A 156 7.04 -17.31 -6.18
CA LYS A 156 6.03 -17.37 -7.23
C LYS A 156 6.38 -16.51 -8.45
N TYR A 157 7.05 -15.38 -8.23
CA TYR A 157 7.35 -14.38 -9.26
C TYR A 157 8.86 -14.19 -9.48
N ALA A 158 9.67 -15.23 -9.18
CA ALA A 158 11.13 -15.15 -9.25
C ALA A 158 11.64 -14.71 -10.62
N GLU A 159 10.99 -15.14 -11.71
CA GLU A 159 11.38 -14.85 -13.09
C GLU A 159 10.82 -13.52 -13.61
N VAL A 160 9.92 -12.86 -12.87
CA VAL A 160 9.25 -11.63 -13.32
C VAL A 160 10.23 -10.49 -13.60
N PRO A 161 11.26 -10.22 -12.77
CA PRO A 161 12.23 -9.17 -13.07
C PRO A 161 12.92 -9.37 -14.42
N GLU A 162 13.33 -10.59 -14.73
CA GLU A 162 13.96 -10.93 -16.00
C GLU A 162 12.98 -10.82 -17.18
N LEU A 163 11.78 -11.39 -17.04
CA LEU A 163 10.76 -11.38 -18.10
C LEU A 163 10.31 -9.97 -18.49
N TYR A 164 10.18 -9.08 -17.52
CA TYR A 164 9.71 -7.71 -17.76
C TYR A 164 10.84 -6.70 -17.89
N GLN A 165 12.11 -7.10 -17.61
CA GLN A 165 13.28 -6.21 -17.58
C GLN A 165 13.08 -5.04 -16.61
N LYS A 166 12.42 -5.31 -15.47
CA LYS A 166 12.08 -4.32 -14.44
C LYS A 166 12.04 -4.98 -13.07
N PRO A 167 12.51 -4.31 -12.00
CA PRO A 167 12.40 -4.84 -10.65
C PRO A 167 10.93 -5.05 -10.24
N LEU A 168 10.69 -6.12 -9.49
CA LEU A 168 9.40 -6.42 -8.88
C LEU A 168 9.32 -5.78 -7.50
N LYS A 169 8.28 -5.00 -7.26
CA LYS A 169 7.94 -4.43 -5.97
C LYS A 169 6.65 -5.06 -5.43
N ILE A 170 6.72 -5.66 -4.25
CA ILE A 170 5.59 -6.28 -3.56
C ILE A 170 5.05 -5.23 -2.59
N VAL A 171 3.93 -4.62 -2.94
CA VAL A 171 3.34 -3.50 -2.19
C VAL A 171 2.36 -4.05 -1.16
N CYS A 172 2.69 -3.93 0.13
CA CYS A 172 1.86 -4.41 1.23
C CYS A 172 0.97 -3.28 1.75
N ILE A 173 -0.35 -3.51 1.77
CA ILE A 173 -1.37 -2.50 2.09
C ILE A 173 -2.26 -2.94 3.24
N GLY A 174 -2.57 -2.05 4.17
CA GLY A 174 -3.51 -2.27 5.26
C GLY A 174 -3.07 -3.40 6.19
N GLY A 175 -3.94 -4.39 6.43
CA GLY A 175 -3.62 -5.55 7.28
C GLY A 175 -2.38 -6.31 6.81
N ALA A 176 -2.13 -6.38 5.49
CA ALA A 176 -0.93 -7.02 4.95
C ALA A 176 0.35 -6.29 5.37
N GLU A 177 0.36 -4.94 5.37
CA GLU A 177 1.51 -4.19 5.87
C GLU A 177 1.73 -4.43 7.36
N LYS A 178 0.65 -4.41 8.17
CA LYS A 178 0.72 -4.71 9.60
C LYS A 178 1.30 -6.09 9.86
N SER A 179 0.76 -7.12 9.20
CA SER A 179 1.25 -8.50 9.35
C SER A 179 2.73 -8.62 8.96
N CYS A 180 3.14 -7.95 7.89
CA CYS A 180 4.53 -7.94 7.42
C CYS A 180 5.48 -7.26 8.41
N ARG A 181 5.06 -6.21 9.12
CA ARG A 181 5.87 -5.53 10.16
C ARG A 181 5.89 -6.30 11.46
N GLU A 182 4.71 -6.64 11.99
CA GLU A 182 4.54 -7.06 13.38
C GLU A 182 4.63 -8.59 13.55
N GLN A 183 4.24 -9.37 12.54
CA GLN A 183 4.21 -10.82 12.63
C GLN A 183 5.34 -11.47 11.84
N TYR A 184 5.48 -11.13 10.56
CA TYR A 184 6.45 -11.81 9.67
C TYR A 184 7.83 -11.18 9.69
N GLY A 185 7.97 -9.89 10.01
CA GLY A 185 9.26 -9.20 10.06
C GLY A 185 9.96 -9.12 8.70
N ILE A 186 9.19 -8.98 7.62
CA ILE A 186 9.70 -8.79 6.25
C ILE A 186 9.69 -7.33 5.80
N LEU A 187 9.10 -6.45 6.59
CA LEU A 187 9.22 -5.00 6.48
C LEU A 187 10.06 -4.47 7.65
N PRO A 188 10.67 -3.27 7.52
CA PRO A 188 11.45 -2.67 8.60
C PRO A 188 10.66 -2.59 9.90
N GLY A 189 11.26 -3.02 11.02
CA GLY A 189 10.66 -3.04 12.36
C GLY A 189 11.38 -4.03 13.28
N GLU A 190 10.94 -4.13 14.53
CA GLU A 190 11.57 -4.95 15.57
C GLU A 190 11.57 -6.47 15.27
N LYS A 191 10.63 -6.94 14.46
CA LYS A 191 10.50 -8.35 14.08
C LYS A 191 11.41 -8.78 12.93
N CYS A 192 12.10 -7.84 12.28
CA CYS A 192 13.06 -8.15 11.23
C CYS A 192 14.40 -8.59 11.84
N THR A 193 14.54 -9.89 12.06
CA THR A 193 15.77 -10.48 12.59
C THR A 193 16.91 -10.46 11.57
N PRO A 194 18.21 -10.58 12.00
CA PRO A 194 19.33 -10.64 11.06
C PRO A 194 19.19 -11.74 9.99
N ILE A 195 18.66 -12.91 10.35
CA ILE A 195 18.42 -14.00 9.39
C ILE A 195 17.38 -13.58 8.34
N LYS A 196 16.28 -12.98 8.76
CA LYS A 196 15.26 -12.48 7.83
C LYS A 196 15.83 -11.39 6.91
N ALA A 197 16.65 -10.48 7.45
CA ALA A 197 17.34 -9.47 6.67
C ALA A 197 18.23 -10.08 5.58
N THR A 198 18.90 -11.22 5.85
CA THR A 198 19.70 -11.93 4.84
C THR A 198 18.83 -12.42 3.68
N PHE A 199 17.66 -13.02 3.96
CA PHE A 199 16.73 -13.44 2.90
C PHE A 199 16.18 -12.24 2.11
N LEU A 200 15.84 -11.16 2.79
CA LEU A 200 15.36 -9.95 2.14
C LEU A 200 16.43 -9.32 1.24
N ASN A 201 17.69 -9.32 1.67
CA ASN A 201 18.81 -8.87 0.85
C ASN A 201 19.00 -9.75 -0.38
N PHE A 202 18.91 -11.07 -0.23
CA PHE A 202 18.95 -12.00 -1.38
C PHE A 202 17.84 -11.68 -2.40
N PHE A 203 16.60 -11.46 -1.97
CA PHE A 203 15.53 -11.06 -2.88
C PHE A 203 15.82 -9.72 -3.54
N LYS A 204 16.33 -8.75 -2.80
CA LYS A 204 16.67 -7.44 -3.33
C LYS A 204 17.78 -7.48 -4.38
N GLU A 205 18.80 -8.30 -4.19
CA GLU A 205 19.86 -8.57 -5.18
C GLU A 205 19.28 -9.19 -6.47
N ASN A 206 18.19 -9.95 -6.35
CA ASN A 206 17.42 -10.48 -7.48
C ASN A 206 16.27 -9.56 -7.93
N GLN A 207 16.35 -8.27 -7.60
CA GLN A 207 15.41 -7.23 -8.02
C GLN A 207 13.97 -7.45 -7.52
N ILE A 208 13.78 -8.13 -6.39
CA ILE A 208 12.48 -8.33 -5.74
C ILE A 208 12.51 -7.68 -4.36
N GLU A 209 11.56 -6.81 -4.05
CA GLU A 209 11.54 -6.08 -2.79
C GLU A 209 10.13 -5.90 -2.26
N TYR A 210 9.97 -6.08 -0.94
CA TYR A 210 8.74 -5.73 -0.23
C TYR A 210 8.73 -4.24 0.10
N LEU A 211 7.60 -3.59 -0.11
CA LEU A 211 7.38 -2.18 0.23
C LEU A 211 6.17 -2.04 1.14
N ALA A 212 6.32 -1.26 2.18
CA ALA A 212 5.20 -0.81 2.97
C ALA A 212 4.50 0.35 2.26
N PHE A 213 3.19 0.26 2.09
CA PHE A 213 2.45 1.29 1.38
C PHE A 213 2.49 2.64 2.10
N THR A 214 2.40 2.63 3.43
CA THR A 214 2.47 3.86 4.22
C THR A 214 3.83 4.54 4.15
N ASP A 215 4.94 3.78 4.11
CA ASP A 215 6.28 4.36 3.91
C ASP A 215 6.44 4.96 2.51
N PHE A 216 5.82 4.34 1.51
CA PHE A 216 5.81 4.85 0.15
C PHE A 216 5.07 6.19 0.03
N LEU A 217 4.02 6.41 0.82
CA LEU A 217 3.29 7.68 0.85
C LEU A 217 4.02 8.80 1.61
N GLN A 218 5.04 8.47 2.41
CA GLN A 218 5.78 9.47 3.18
C GLN A 218 6.53 10.43 2.25
N GLY A 219 6.38 11.71 2.52
CA GLY A 219 7.04 12.77 1.74
C GLY A 219 6.35 13.14 0.43
N LEU A 220 5.23 12.50 0.08
CA LEU A 220 4.40 12.95 -1.02
C LEU A 220 3.57 14.16 -0.59
N HIS A 221 3.46 15.14 -1.49
CA HIS A 221 2.65 16.34 -1.29
C HIS A 221 1.65 16.49 -2.43
N PHE A 222 0.39 16.23 -2.13
CA PHE A 222 -0.72 16.35 -3.05
C PHE A 222 -1.74 17.33 -2.46
N PRO A 223 -1.82 18.57 -2.93
CA PRO A 223 -2.73 19.58 -2.38
C PRO A 223 -4.19 19.10 -2.31
N GLU A 224 -4.61 18.29 -3.30
CA GLU A 224 -5.98 17.79 -3.42
C GLU A 224 -6.37 16.78 -2.33
N ILE A 225 -5.40 16.11 -1.73
CA ILE A 225 -5.60 15.10 -0.69
C ILE A 225 -4.73 15.36 0.54
N GLN A 226 -4.18 16.59 0.68
CA GLN A 226 -3.20 16.89 1.73
C GLN A 226 -3.77 16.64 3.14
N ASP A 227 -5.03 16.99 3.37
CA ASP A 227 -5.67 16.72 4.68
C ASP A 227 -5.73 15.22 4.97
N SER A 228 -5.99 14.40 3.96
CA SER A 228 -5.98 12.93 4.08
C SER A 228 -4.57 12.40 4.30
N LEU A 229 -3.56 12.92 3.59
CA LEU A 229 -2.15 12.53 3.77
C LEU A 229 -1.60 12.96 5.13
N ASN A 230 -2.01 14.12 5.64
CA ASN A 230 -1.62 14.58 6.98
C ASN A 230 -2.09 13.59 8.07
N LEU A 231 -3.22 12.93 7.86
CA LEU A 231 -3.65 11.84 8.73
C LEU A 231 -2.73 10.61 8.65
N LEU A 232 -2.05 10.37 7.54
CA LEU A 232 -1.08 9.28 7.40
C LEU A 232 0.26 9.58 8.07
N THR A 233 0.63 10.85 8.23
CA THR A 233 1.94 11.26 8.76
C THR A 233 1.90 11.74 10.22
N ASP A 234 0.72 12.00 10.78
CA ASP A 234 0.56 12.51 12.14
C ASP A 234 0.43 11.36 13.15
N ASP A 235 1.58 10.92 13.67
CA ASP A 235 1.65 9.85 14.66
C ASP A 235 0.95 10.19 15.98
N THR A 236 0.73 11.48 16.28
CA THR A 236 0.07 11.92 17.53
C THR A 236 -1.43 11.65 17.51
N LYS A 237 -2.01 11.43 16.32
CA LYS A 237 -3.44 11.16 16.13
C LYS A 237 -3.77 9.67 16.02
N LEU A 238 -2.79 8.80 16.14
CA LEU A 238 -3.04 7.37 16.22
C LEU A 238 -3.67 7.05 17.58
N PRO A 239 -4.81 6.35 17.62
CA PRO A 239 -5.27 5.77 18.85
C PRO A 239 -4.21 4.80 19.38
N PRO A 240 -4.07 4.63 20.71
CA PRO A 240 -3.14 3.68 21.28
C PRO A 240 -3.34 2.31 20.60
N SER A 241 -2.23 1.69 20.20
CA SER A 241 -2.24 0.39 19.56
C SER A 241 -3.11 -0.57 20.37
N TYR A 242 -4.20 -1.05 19.79
CA TYR A 242 -4.92 -2.16 20.38
C TYR A 242 -4.01 -3.37 20.28
N THR A 243 -3.34 -3.71 21.36
CA THR A 243 -2.73 -5.02 21.54
C THR A 243 -3.85 -6.07 21.47
N LEU A 244 -3.85 -6.85 20.40
CA LEU A 244 -4.67 -8.04 20.27
C LEU A 244 -4.19 -9.12 21.24
#